data_929c35b594abf8cd4f74f0302b31dbd3
#
_entry.id   929c35b594abf8cd4f74f0302b31dbd3
#
_cell.length_a   1.000
_cell.length_b   1.000
_cell.length_c   1.000
_cell.angle_alpha   90.00
_cell.angle_beta   90.00
_cell.angle_gamma   90.00
#
_symmetry.space_group_name_H-M   'P 1'
#
loop_
_entity.id
_entity.type
_entity.pdbx_description
1 polymer ?
#
loop_
_entity_poly.entity_id
_entity_poly.type
_entity_poly.pdbx_seq_one_letter_code
_entity_poly.pdbx_strand_id
1 'polypeptide(L)' 'MLPRYADIIIDISHEAIDRPFQYRIPDGLREDIRLGSMVKIPFGRGNHLRTGYVIGFSDQTEYQPDRIKEISELCDRSV' A
#
# COMPACT_ATOMS: atom_id res chain seq x y z
N MET A 1 19.08 -0.12 0.75
CA MET A 1 18.15 0.95 1.14
C MET A 1 16.73 0.47 0.95
N LEU A 2 15.89 0.69 1.94
CA LEU A 2 14.50 0.22 1.89
C LEU A 2 13.65 1.18 1.06
N PRO A 3 12.70 0.66 0.28
CA PRO A 3 11.85 1.50 -0.56
C PRO A 3 10.91 2.38 0.26
N ARG A 4 10.52 3.50 -0.32
CA ARG A 4 9.62 4.45 0.34
C ARG A 4 8.16 4.21 0.01
N TYR A 5 7.89 3.62 -1.13
CA TYR A 5 6.52 3.46 -1.64
C TYR A 5 6.27 2.03 -2.06
N ALA A 6 5.03 1.61 -1.93
CA ALA A 6 4.59 0.30 -2.41
C ALA A 6 3.48 0.47 -3.44
N ASP A 7 3.52 -0.35 -4.46
CA ASP A 7 2.44 -0.45 -5.44
C ASP A 7 1.48 -1.52 -4.95
N ILE A 8 0.23 -1.15 -4.77
CA ILE A 8 -0.75 -1.99 -4.11
C ILE A 8 -1.97 -2.19 -4.98
N ILE A 9 -2.33 -3.45 -5.20
CA ILE A 9 -3.59 -3.81 -5.83
C ILE A 9 -4.63 -3.92 -4.72
N ILE A 10 -5.74 -3.22 -4.90
CA ILE A 10 -6.79 -3.15 -3.90
C ILE A 10 -7.82 -4.23 -4.17
N ASP A 11 -8.16 -4.99 -3.13
CA ASP A 11 -9.16 -6.04 -3.20
C ASP A 11 -10.55 -5.42 -3.03
N ILE A 12 -11.21 -5.16 -4.14
CA ILE A 12 -12.58 -4.65 -4.16
C ILE A 12 -13.43 -5.68 -4.86
N SER A 13 -14.41 -6.24 -4.15
CA SER A 13 -15.12 -7.43 -4.58
C SER A 13 -16.03 -7.25 -5.80
N HIS A 14 -16.34 -6.03 -6.20
CA HIS A 14 -17.26 -5.78 -7.32
C HIS A 14 -16.63 -5.07 -8.50
N GLU A 15 -15.38 -4.69 -8.39
CA GLU A 15 -14.69 -4.01 -9.47
C GLU A 15 -13.31 -4.59 -9.65
N ALA A 16 -13.00 -4.97 -10.88
CA ALA A 16 -11.64 -5.37 -11.20
C ALA A 16 -10.81 -4.10 -11.34
N ILE A 17 -10.11 -3.73 -10.29
CA ILE A 17 -9.16 -2.63 -10.37
C ILE A 17 -7.83 -3.24 -10.79
N ASP A 18 -7.52 -3.10 -12.07
CA ASP A 18 -6.33 -3.71 -12.63
C ASP A 18 -5.08 -2.90 -12.43
N ARG A 19 -5.20 -1.68 -11.95
CA ARG A 19 -4.02 -0.86 -11.80
C ARG A 19 -3.67 -0.65 -10.34
N PRO A 20 -2.36 -0.66 -10.04
CA PRO A 20 -1.92 -0.47 -8.68
C PRO A 20 -2.06 0.99 -8.25
N PHE A 21 -2.23 1.18 -6.96
CA PHE A 21 -2.17 2.48 -6.33
C PHE A 21 -0.92 2.54 -5.47
N GLN A 22 -0.26 3.67 -5.50
CA GLN A 22 0.98 3.83 -4.76
C GLN A 22 0.70 4.40 -3.37
N TYR A 23 1.28 3.77 -2.34
CA TYR A 23 1.14 4.20 -0.96
C TYR A 23 2.51 4.34 -0.33
N ARG A 24 2.62 5.28 0.60
CA ARG A 24 3.86 5.43 1.36
C ARG A 24 3.96 4.31 2.39
N ILE A 25 5.17 3.80 2.56
CA ILE A 25 5.45 2.77 3.55
C ILE A 25 5.92 3.44 4.82
N PRO A 26 5.19 3.29 5.94
CA PRO A 26 5.66 3.83 7.22
C PRO A 26 6.99 3.21 7.62
N ASP A 27 7.81 3.97 8.31
CA ASP A 27 9.13 3.51 8.73
C ASP A 27 9.07 2.20 9.50
N GLY A 28 8.07 2.04 10.34
CA GLY A 28 7.92 0.83 11.15
C GLY A 28 7.58 -0.43 10.38
N LEU A 29 7.17 -0.30 9.10
CA LEU A 29 6.80 -1.44 8.29
C LEU A 29 7.83 -1.78 7.22
N ARG A 30 8.82 -0.92 7.01
CA ARG A 30 9.74 -1.09 5.89
C ARG A 30 10.53 -2.39 5.93
N GLU A 31 10.86 -2.86 7.11
CA GLU A 31 11.63 -4.09 7.26
C GLU A 31 10.78 -5.34 7.12
N ASP A 32 9.50 -5.24 7.40
CA ASP A 32 8.61 -6.38 7.44
C ASP A 32 7.82 -6.60 6.15
N ILE A 33 7.63 -5.54 5.37
CA ILE A 33 6.80 -5.59 4.18
C ILE A 33 7.53 -6.30 3.03
N ARG A 34 6.82 -7.17 2.32
CA ARG A 34 7.36 -7.97 1.23
C ARG A 34 6.42 -7.94 0.04
N LEU A 35 6.90 -8.37 -1.12
CA LEU A 35 6.03 -8.62 -2.26
C LEU A 35 5.02 -9.68 -1.87
N GLY A 36 3.76 -9.41 -2.15
CA GLY A 36 2.67 -10.31 -1.78
C GLY A 36 2.09 -10.05 -0.41
N SER A 37 2.69 -9.15 0.37
CA SER A 37 2.15 -8.81 1.69
C SER A 37 0.74 -8.27 1.61
N MET A 38 -0.11 -8.70 2.52
CA MET A 38 -1.45 -8.17 2.66
C MET A 38 -1.42 -6.99 3.62
N VAL A 39 -2.02 -5.89 3.19
CA VAL A 39 -2.00 -4.64 3.97
C VAL A 39 -3.39 -4.05 4.06
N LYS A 40 -3.58 -3.18 5.05
CA LYS A 40 -4.76 -2.33 5.15
C LYS A 40 -4.36 -0.93 4.74
N ILE A 41 -5.15 -0.34 3.87
CA ILE A 41 -4.88 0.98 3.32
C ILE A 41 -6.13 1.84 3.35
N PRO A 42 -5.99 3.15 3.53
CA PRO A 42 -7.13 4.07 3.38
C PRO A 42 -7.40 4.29 1.90
N PHE A 43 -8.66 4.19 1.52
CA PHE A 43 -9.05 4.32 0.11
C PHE A 43 -10.27 5.22 -0.04
N GLY A 44 -10.24 6.02 -1.10
CA GLY A 44 -11.35 6.88 -1.44
C GLY A 44 -11.45 8.12 -0.55
N ARG A 45 -12.50 8.90 -0.75
CA ARG A 45 -12.67 10.17 -0.05
C ARG A 45 -12.84 10.01 1.46
N GLY A 46 -13.46 8.95 1.89
CA GLY A 46 -13.68 8.70 3.31
C GLY A 46 -12.54 8.00 3.98
N ASN A 47 -11.48 7.72 3.26
CA ASN A 47 -10.34 6.96 3.79
C ASN A 47 -10.78 5.66 4.46
N HIS A 48 -11.70 4.96 3.82
CA HIS A 48 -12.17 3.67 4.33
C HIS A 48 -11.06 2.66 4.19
N LEU A 49 -10.84 1.87 5.23
CA LEU A 49 -9.80 0.85 5.19
C LEU A 49 -10.20 -0.27 4.24
N ARG A 50 -9.28 -0.60 3.35
CA ARG A 50 -9.44 -1.68 2.39
C ARG A 50 -8.23 -2.58 2.44
N THR A 51 -8.45 -3.85 2.10
CA THR A 51 -7.36 -4.81 1.99
C THR A 51 -6.70 -4.67 0.63
N GLY A 52 -5.39 -4.68 0.63
CA GLY A 52 -4.63 -4.66 -0.61
C GLY A 52 -3.43 -5.59 -0.53
N TYR A 53 -2.81 -5.80 -1.68
CA TYR A 53 -1.64 -6.68 -1.79
C TYR A 53 -0.51 -5.94 -2.46
N VAL A 54 0.68 -6.08 -1.92
CA VAL A 54 1.87 -5.42 -2.44
C VAL A 54 2.38 -6.17 -3.66
N ILE A 55 2.47 -5.47 -4.80
CA ILE A 55 2.96 -6.06 -6.03
C ILE A 55 4.26 -5.45 -6.52
N GLY A 56 4.73 -4.41 -5.88
CA GLY A 56 5.98 -3.76 -6.25
C GLY A 56 6.40 -2.71 -5.26
N PHE A 57 7.61 -2.22 -5.43
CA PHE A 57 8.16 -1.16 -4.59
C PHE A 57 8.80 -0.09 -5.47
N SER A 58 8.87 1.14 -4.95
CA SER A 58 9.47 2.25 -5.65
C SER A 58 10.03 3.26 -4.66
N ASP A 59 11.07 3.97 -5.08
CA ASP A 59 11.63 5.07 -4.30
C ASP A 59 11.10 6.43 -4.73
N GLN A 60 10.32 6.45 -5.81
CA GLN A 60 9.80 7.68 -6.38
C GLN A 60 8.31 7.58 -6.59
N THR A 61 7.65 8.73 -6.55
CA THR A 61 6.22 8.80 -6.78
C THR A 61 5.89 9.99 -7.68
N GLU A 62 4.86 9.84 -8.52
CA GLU A 62 4.31 10.92 -9.31
C GLU A 62 3.30 11.74 -8.53
N TYR A 63 2.86 11.23 -7.39
CA TYR A 63 1.93 11.95 -6.55
C TYR A 63 2.63 13.02 -5.76
N GLN A 64 1.91 14.10 -5.46
CA GLN A 64 2.45 15.13 -4.58
C GLN A 64 2.51 14.56 -3.15
N PRO A 65 3.52 14.96 -2.37
CA PRO A 65 3.71 14.38 -1.03
C PRO A 65 2.50 14.50 -0.11
N ASP A 66 1.71 15.55 -0.28
CA ASP A 66 0.53 15.76 0.55
C ASP A 66 -0.69 14.97 0.06
N ARG A 67 -0.61 14.35 -1.11
CA ARG A 67 -1.71 13.59 -1.68
C ARG A 67 -1.53 12.09 -1.57
N ILE A 68 -0.30 11.64 -1.39
CA ILE A 68 -0.06 10.21 -1.25
C ILE A 68 -0.42 9.77 0.16
N LYS A 69 -1.21 8.71 0.23
CA LYS A 69 -1.63 8.15 1.51
C LYS A 69 -0.63 7.11 1.98
N GLU A 70 -0.73 6.74 3.23
CA GLU A 70 0.19 5.82 3.86
C GLU A 70 -0.51 4.52 4.20
N ILE A 71 0.23 3.41 4.12
CA ILE A 71 -0.27 2.11 4.54
C ILE A 71 -0.61 2.18 6.03
N SER A 72 -1.81 1.75 6.38
CA SER A 72 -2.27 1.83 7.78
C SER A 72 -1.75 0.68 8.61
N GLU A 73 -1.69 -0.52 8.03
CA GLU A 73 -1.36 -1.71 8.79
C GLU A 73 -0.84 -2.80 7.87
N LEU A 74 0.11 -3.57 8.37
CA LEU A 74 0.59 -4.77 7.70
C LEU A 74 -0.11 -5.97 8.35
N CYS A 75 -0.95 -6.65 7.57
CA CYS A 75 -1.74 -7.77 8.08
C CYS A 75 -0.99 -9.09 8.06
N ASP A 76 0.03 -9.15 7.22
CA ASP A 76 0.73 -10.39 6.92
C ASP A 76 2.04 -10.47 7.70
N ARG A 77 1.95 -10.24 9.00
CA ARG A 77 3.13 -10.39 9.83
C ARG A 77 3.33 -11.85 10.14
N SER A 78 4.47 -12.38 9.73
CA SER A 78 4.79 -13.74 10.11
C SER A 78 4.97 -13.83 11.61
N VAL A 79 4.46 -14.87 12.11
CA VAL A 79 4.49 -15.18 13.51
C VAL A 79 5.76 -15.95 13.81
#